data_5de1e2a7f6331e487b102ea0588a6918
#
_entry.id   5de1e2a7f6331e487b102ea0588a6918
#
_cell.length_a   1.000
_cell.length_b   1.000
_cell.length_c   1.000
_cell.angle_alpha   90.00
_cell.angle_beta   90.00
_cell.angle_gamma   90.00
#
_symmetry.space_group_name_H-M   'P 1'
#
loop_
_entity.id
_entity.type
_entity.pdbx_description
1 polymer ?
#
loop_
_entity_poly.entity_id
_entity_poly.type
_entity_poly.pdbx_seq_one_letter_code
_entity_poly.pdbx_strand_id
1 'polypeptide(L)'
;MSDEIKKKILIGLVIGCLISVFVIFKSTLSKDILETNTDNIQMLCGNPKCGYAFELSEKEYAQAGRNQSQNGMPIINASTFQCPKCKLQTANTAIKCKKCSNVFMLNSHDSVDYDKCSKCGTKNSQ
;
A
#
# COMPACT_ATOMS: atom_id res chain seq x y z
N MET A 1 -22.43 -13.78 -54.62
CA MET A 1 -21.35 -13.17 -53.78
C MET A 1 -20.12 -14.04 -54.01
N SER A 2 -19.06 -13.48 -54.60
CA SER A 2 -17.89 -14.27 -54.96
C SER A 2 -17.13 -14.73 -53.71
N ASP A 3 -16.55 -15.94 -53.79
CA ASP A 3 -15.83 -16.53 -52.64
C ASP A 3 -14.65 -15.67 -52.13
N GLU A 4 -14.14 -14.83 -53.01
CA GLU A 4 -13.13 -13.79 -52.65
C GLU A 4 -13.65 -12.77 -51.64
N ILE A 5 -14.90 -12.32 -51.79
CA ILE A 5 -15.52 -11.35 -50.87
C ILE A 5 -15.77 -11.99 -49.50
N LYS A 6 -16.24 -13.24 -49.48
CA LYS A 6 -16.44 -13.98 -48.22
C LYS A 6 -15.15 -14.16 -47.44
N LYS A 7 -14.03 -14.49 -48.12
CA LYS A 7 -12.71 -14.62 -47.50
C LYS A 7 -12.23 -13.30 -46.91
N LYS A 8 -12.39 -12.20 -47.61
CA LYS A 8 -12.00 -10.86 -47.11
C LYS A 8 -12.80 -10.45 -45.89
N ILE A 9 -14.10 -10.71 -45.87
CA ILE A 9 -14.98 -10.45 -44.72
C ILE A 9 -14.56 -11.30 -43.52
N LEU A 10 -14.29 -12.59 -43.74
CA LEU A 10 -13.87 -13.52 -42.68
C LEU A 10 -12.54 -13.07 -42.04
N ILE A 11 -11.58 -12.69 -42.84
CA ILE A 11 -10.29 -12.19 -42.39
C ILE A 11 -10.47 -10.91 -41.57
N GLY A 12 -11.28 -9.97 -42.03
CA GLY A 12 -11.59 -8.74 -41.32
C GLY A 12 -12.23 -9.00 -39.96
N LEU A 13 -13.15 -9.97 -39.88
CA LEU A 13 -13.81 -10.37 -38.63
C LEU A 13 -12.81 -10.97 -37.62
N VAL A 14 -11.93 -11.84 -38.06
CA VAL A 14 -10.89 -12.46 -37.23
C VAL A 14 -9.92 -11.38 -36.65
N ILE A 15 -9.48 -10.48 -37.52
CA ILE A 15 -8.60 -9.38 -37.09
C ILE A 15 -9.30 -8.47 -36.08
N GLY A 16 -10.55 -8.11 -36.33
CA GLY A 16 -11.38 -7.33 -35.40
C GLY A 16 -11.51 -7.98 -34.01
N CYS A 17 -11.77 -9.28 -33.98
CA CYS A 17 -11.84 -10.05 -32.73
C CYS A 17 -10.50 -10.05 -31.98
N LEU A 18 -9.38 -10.25 -32.68
CA LEU A 18 -8.06 -10.24 -32.05
C LEU A 18 -7.70 -8.89 -31.46
N ILE A 19 -8.03 -7.80 -32.15
CA ILE A 19 -7.82 -6.44 -31.64
C ILE A 19 -8.67 -6.20 -30.38
N SER A 20 -9.94 -6.61 -30.38
CA SER A 20 -10.83 -6.46 -29.24
C SER A 20 -10.32 -7.22 -28.02
N VAL A 21 -9.90 -8.48 -28.21
CA VAL A 21 -9.32 -9.29 -27.12
C VAL A 21 -8.03 -8.63 -26.60
N PHE A 22 -7.19 -8.12 -27.48
CA PHE A 22 -5.93 -7.46 -27.07
C PHE A 22 -6.18 -6.17 -26.28
N VAL A 23 -7.18 -5.37 -26.68
CA VAL A 23 -7.57 -4.14 -25.95
C VAL A 23 -8.12 -4.48 -24.56
N ILE A 24 -9.02 -5.48 -24.48
CA ILE A 24 -9.58 -5.95 -23.22
C ILE A 24 -8.46 -6.49 -22.32
N PHE A 25 -7.57 -7.32 -22.86
CA PHE A 25 -6.45 -7.90 -22.12
C PHE A 25 -5.50 -6.83 -21.58
N LYS A 26 -5.15 -5.83 -22.39
CA LYS A 26 -4.36 -4.67 -21.93
C LYS A 26 -5.08 -3.87 -20.86
N SER A 27 -6.38 -3.64 -21.02
CA SER A 27 -7.19 -2.89 -20.06
C SER A 27 -7.33 -3.62 -18.72
N THR A 28 -7.49 -4.94 -18.74
CA THR A 28 -7.60 -5.78 -17.54
C THR A 28 -6.25 -5.92 -16.85
N LEU A 29 -5.19 -6.19 -17.61
CA LEU A 29 -3.84 -6.35 -17.06
C LEU A 29 -3.31 -5.05 -16.39
N SER A 30 -3.73 -3.89 -16.89
CA SER A 30 -3.34 -2.60 -16.29
C SER A 30 -4.09 -2.27 -15.01
N LYS A 31 -5.27 -2.86 -14.77
CA LYS A 31 -6.05 -2.66 -13.54
C LYS A 31 -5.68 -3.66 -12.45
N ASP A 32 -5.50 -4.94 -12.79
CA ASP A 32 -5.27 -5.99 -11.79
C ASP A 32 -3.85 -6.00 -11.21
N ILE A 33 -2.88 -5.35 -11.86
CA ILE A 33 -1.51 -5.24 -11.34
C ILE A 33 -1.38 -4.06 -10.35
N LEU A 34 -2.34 -3.11 -10.35
CA LEU A 34 -2.31 -1.96 -9.41
C LEU A 34 -3.20 -2.16 -8.18
N GLU A 35 -4.08 -3.16 -8.16
CA GLU A 35 -4.87 -3.55 -6.98
C GLU A 35 -4.44 -4.90 -6.40
N THR A 36 -3.17 -5.24 -6.49
CA THR A 36 -2.61 -6.08 -5.44
C THR A 36 -2.68 -5.20 -4.19
N ASN A 37 -3.54 -5.55 -3.24
CA ASN A 37 -3.48 -5.09 -1.87
C ASN A 37 -2.05 -5.24 -1.37
N THR A 38 -1.17 -4.34 -1.77
CA THR A 38 0.01 -4.03 -1.00
C THR A 38 -0.58 -3.34 0.21
N ASP A 39 -0.75 -4.08 1.30
CA ASP A 39 -1.06 -3.51 2.60
C ASP A 39 0.10 -2.57 2.93
N ASN A 40 -0.02 -1.34 2.41
CA ASN A 40 0.96 -0.30 2.66
C ASN A 40 0.86 0.05 4.14
N ILE A 41 1.92 -0.22 4.86
CA ILE A 41 2.00 0.06 6.28
C ILE A 41 2.22 1.55 6.44
N GLN A 42 1.28 2.21 7.12
CA GLN A 42 1.41 3.63 7.44
C GLN A 42 2.45 3.82 8.51
N MET A 43 3.35 4.76 8.30
CA MET A 43 4.42 5.13 9.20
C MET A 43 4.32 6.61 9.57
N LEU A 44 4.63 6.94 10.81
CA LEU A 44 4.67 8.31 11.29
C LEU A 44 5.98 8.55 12.04
N CYS A 45 6.65 9.64 11.70
CA CYS A 45 7.86 10.06 12.40
C CYS A 45 7.52 10.58 13.81
N GLY A 46 8.11 9.95 14.84
CA GLY A 46 7.92 10.33 16.24
C GLY A 46 8.69 11.60 16.65
N ASN A 47 9.51 12.17 15.77
CA ASN A 47 10.18 13.43 16.03
C ASN A 47 9.16 14.58 15.98
N PRO A 48 8.91 15.32 17.10
CA PRO A 48 7.90 16.36 17.16
C PRO A 48 8.13 17.52 16.18
N LYS A 49 9.37 17.74 15.78
CA LYS A 49 9.73 18.75 14.77
C LYS A 49 9.54 18.28 13.34
N CYS A 50 9.37 16.99 13.11
CA CYS A 50 9.25 16.41 11.78
C CYS A 50 7.80 15.99 11.45
N GLY A 51 7.19 15.12 12.26
CA GLY A 51 5.81 14.63 12.12
C GLY A 51 5.46 14.11 10.74
N TYR A 52 6.46 13.65 9.96
CA TYR A 52 6.26 13.22 8.57
C TYR A 52 5.61 11.85 8.53
N ALA A 53 4.46 11.76 7.83
CA ALA A 53 3.77 10.50 7.56
C ALA A 53 4.18 9.98 6.18
N PHE A 54 4.44 8.68 6.06
CA PHE A 54 4.80 8.01 4.82
C PHE A 54 4.32 6.57 4.82
N GLU A 55 4.35 5.93 3.67
CA GLU A 55 3.91 4.55 3.48
C GLU A 55 5.12 3.68 3.14
N LEU A 56 5.18 2.49 3.73
CA LEU A 56 6.12 1.45 3.38
C LEU A 56 5.35 0.25 2.83
N SER A 57 5.88 -0.37 1.80
CA SER A 57 5.38 -1.66 1.36
C SER A 57 5.72 -2.74 2.40
N GLU A 58 4.90 -3.78 2.48
CA GLU A 58 5.14 -4.91 3.38
C GLU A 58 6.55 -5.52 3.20
N LYS A 59 7.05 -5.55 1.96
CA LYS A 59 8.39 -6.04 1.64
C LYS A 59 9.49 -5.16 2.24
N GLU A 60 9.37 -3.86 2.11
CA GLU A 60 10.34 -2.90 2.68
C GLU A 60 10.29 -2.93 4.20
N TYR A 61 9.10 -3.05 4.78
CA TYR A 61 8.91 -3.21 6.22
C TYR A 61 9.60 -4.47 6.75
N ALA A 62 9.40 -5.62 6.09
CA ALA A 62 10.03 -6.88 6.48
C ALA A 62 11.55 -6.86 6.30
N GLN A 63 12.07 -6.21 5.26
CA GLN A 63 13.51 -6.06 5.06
C GLN A 63 14.16 -5.17 6.10
N ALA A 64 13.53 -4.04 6.43
CA ALA A 64 14.02 -3.13 7.45
C ALA A 64 14.05 -3.80 8.84
N GLY A 65 13.02 -4.60 9.17
CA GLY A 65 12.98 -5.38 10.40
C GLY A 65 14.09 -6.43 10.48
N ARG A 66 14.46 -7.09 9.38
CA ARG A 66 15.57 -8.06 9.33
C ARG A 66 16.93 -7.40 9.52
N ASN A 67 17.15 -6.24 8.94
CA ASN A 67 18.41 -5.52 9.05
C ASN A 67 18.69 -5.01 10.46
N GLN A 68 17.66 -4.83 11.28
CA GLN A 68 17.79 -4.45 12.69
C GLN A 68 18.09 -5.66 13.59
N SER A 69 17.87 -6.88 13.10
CA SER A 69 18.07 -8.14 13.85
C SER A 69 19.50 -8.66 13.73
N GLN A 70 20.52 -7.82 13.88
CA GLN A 70 21.94 -8.22 13.73
C GLN A 70 22.46 -9.21 14.79
N ASN A 71 21.68 -9.54 15.83
CA ASN A 71 22.10 -10.42 16.93
C ASN A 71 21.15 -11.59 17.23
N GLY A 72 20.31 -12.01 16.26
CA GLY A 72 19.54 -13.24 16.38
C GLY A 72 18.40 -13.26 17.43
N MET A 73 18.18 -12.17 18.15
CA MET A 73 17.02 -12.00 19.01
C MET A 73 16.02 -11.07 18.35
N PRO A 74 14.75 -11.47 18.15
CA PRO A 74 13.70 -10.55 17.75
C PRO A 74 13.51 -9.55 18.89
N ILE A 75 13.97 -8.31 18.70
CA ILE A 75 13.67 -7.23 19.61
C ILE A 75 12.19 -6.90 19.43
N ILE A 76 11.35 -7.46 20.31
CA ILE A 76 9.89 -7.26 20.35
C ILE A 76 9.54 -5.79 20.72
N ASN A 77 10.52 -4.98 21.12
CA ASN A 77 10.31 -3.60 21.52
C ASN A 77 10.83 -2.63 20.47
N ALA A 78 9.88 -1.97 19.82
CA ALA A 78 10.01 -0.74 19.06
C ALA A 78 11.06 -0.79 17.94
N SER A 79 10.73 -1.47 16.85
CA SER A 79 11.40 -1.24 15.57
C SER A 79 11.13 0.20 15.13
N THR A 80 12.00 1.12 15.52
CA THR A 80 11.97 2.47 14.98
C THR A 80 12.62 2.46 13.62
N PHE A 81 11.88 2.88 12.62
CA PHE A 81 12.36 2.96 11.24
C PHE A 81 12.99 4.33 10.95
N GLN A 82 13.89 4.36 9.98
CA GLN A 82 14.48 5.62 9.58
C GLN A 82 13.47 6.47 8.82
N CYS A 83 13.22 7.68 9.31
CA CYS A 83 12.37 8.63 8.62
C CYS A 83 13.06 9.16 7.34
N PRO A 84 12.43 9.10 6.15
CA PRO A 84 13.05 9.56 4.91
C PRO A 84 13.30 11.08 4.91
N LYS A 85 12.55 11.84 5.68
CA LYS A 85 12.66 13.29 5.75
C LYS A 85 13.76 13.79 6.70
N CYS A 86 13.75 13.36 7.95
CA CYS A 86 14.74 13.83 8.94
C CYS A 86 15.93 12.88 9.15
N LYS A 87 15.92 11.69 8.52
CA LYS A 87 16.96 10.66 8.58
C LYS A 87 17.20 10.07 9.99
N LEU A 88 16.38 10.41 10.97
CA LEU A 88 16.44 9.85 12.31
C LEU A 88 15.65 8.53 12.39
N GLN A 89 16.09 7.61 13.23
CA GLN A 89 15.39 6.37 13.53
C GLN A 89 14.28 6.62 14.57
N THR A 90 13.22 7.30 14.16
CA THR A 90 12.12 7.73 15.03
C THR A 90 10.74 7.44 14.39
N ALA A 91 10.70 6.77 13.26
CA ALA A 91 9.44 6.44 12.61
C ALA A 91 8.87 5.14 13.20
N ASN A 92 7.58 5.17 13.55
CA ASN A 92 6.84 4.05 14.08
C ASN A 92 5.63 3.74 13.20
N THR A 93 5.09 2.53 13.33
CA THR A 93 3.82 2.18 12.69
C THR A 93 2.69 3.08 13.16
N ALA A 94 1.86 3.49 12.23
CA ALA A 94 0.77 4.40 12.45
C ALA A 94 -0.51 3.90 11.77
N ILE A 95 -1.65 4.47 12.13
CA ILE A 95 -2.93 4.18 11.48
C ILE A 95 -3.47 5.44 10.83
N LYS A 96 -4.09 5.26 9.68
CA LYS A 96 -4.86 6.33 9.02
C LYS A 96 -6.30 6.30 9.49
N CYS A 97 -6.79 7.40 10.03
CA CYS A 97 -8.17 7.51 10.47
C CYS A 97 -9.15 7.39 9.31
N LYS A 98 -10.11 6.46 9.42
CA LYS A 98 -11.15 6.23 8.40
C LYS A 98 -12.05 7.46 8.18
N LYS A 99 -12.23 8.31 9.20
CA LYS A 99 -13.14 9.47 9.14
C LYS A 99 -12.47 10.75 8.66
N CYS A 100 -11.28 11.07 9.16
CA CYS A 100 -10.63 12.36 8.86
C CYS A 100 -9.27 12.22 8.16
N SER A 101 -8.88 10.99 7.77
CA SER A 101 -7.62 10.67 7.10
C SER A 101 -6.34 11.12 7.85
N ASN A 102 -6.46 11.52 9.11
CA ASN A 102 -5.32 11.85 9.95
C ASN A 102 -4.50 10.58 10.26
N VAL A 103 -3.19 10.66 10.15
CA VAL A 103 -2.27 9.57 10.50
C VAL A 103 -1.80 9.80 11.93
N PHE A 104 -1.94 8.79 12.79
CA PHE A 104 -1.58 8.87 14.20
C PHE A 104 -0.99 7.54 14.70
N MET A 105 -0.16 7.59 15.73
CA MET A 105 0.40 6.41 16.38
C MET A 105 -0.63 5.77 17.30
N LEU A 106 -0.59 4.43 17.40
CA LEU A 106 -1.36 3.71 18.39
C LEU A 106 -0.88 4.06 19.80
N ASN A 107 -1.79 4.45 20.69
CA ASN A 107 -1.47 4.70 22.08
C ASN A 107 -1.32 3.36 22.82
N SER A 108 -0.09 2.88 22.95
CA SER A 108 0.21 1.63 23.66
C SER A 108 -0.07 1.68 25.18
N HIS A 109 -0.30 2.87 25.73
CA HIS A 109 -0.56 3.06 27.16
C HIS A 109 -2.03 2.98 27.57
N ASP A 110 -2.97 3.16 26.63
CA ASP A 110 -4.42 3.10 26.91
C ASP A 110 -5.02 1.85 26.30
N SER A 111 -5.31 0.87 27.15
CA SER A 111 -5.93 -0.40 26.72
C SER A 111 -7.37 -0.24 26.17
N VAL A 112 -8.03 0.88 26.45
CA VAL A 112 -9.44 1.13 26.07
C VAL A 112 -9.57 1.99 24.82
N ASP A 113 -8.67 2.94 24.60
CA ASP A 113 -8.72 3.93 23.52
C ASP A 113 -7.45 3.94 22.64
N TYR A 114 -6.76 2.79 22.55
CA TYR A 114 -5.50 2.66 21.80
C TYR A 114 -5.61 3.05 20.32
N ASP A 115 -6.79 2.93 19.73
CA ASP A 115 -7.09 3.15 18.31
C ASP A 115 -7.93 4.41 18.03
N LYS A 116 -8.10 5.25 19.04
CA LYS A 116 -8.87 6.49 18.95
C LYS A 116 -8.06 7.59 18.26
N CYS A 117 -8.61 8.13 17.20
CA CYS A 117 -7.98 9.22 16.47
C CYS A 117 -7.82 10.47 17.36
N SER A 118 -6.58 10.95 17.51
CA SER A 118 -6.26 12.14 18.31
C SER A 118 -6.92 13.43 17.79
N LYS A 119 -7.29 13.47 16.49
CA LYS A 119 -7.87 14.65 15.85
C LYS A 119 -9.40 14.70 15.92
N CYS A 120 -10.09 13.59 15.65
CA CYS A 120 -11.55 13.56 15.57
C CYS A 120 -12.23 12.66 16.59
N GLY A 121 -11.47 11.96 17.44
CA GLY A 121 -11.98 11.08 18.48
C GLY A 121 -12.66 9.79 18.00
N THR A 122 -12.63 9.49 16.71
CA THR A 122 -13.24 8.28 16.16
C THR A 122 -12.37 7.06 16.44
N LYS A 123 -12.96 5.94 16.89
CA LYS A 123 -12.28 4.64 16.99
C LYS A 123 -12.16 4.00 15.62
N ASN A 124 -11.00 3.41 15.31
CA ASN A 124 -10.70 2.79 14.01
C ASN A 124 -10.80 1.26 14.02
N SER A 125 -10.84 0.64 15.22
CA SER A 125 -11.10 -0.79 15.36
C SER A 125 -12.57 -1.09 15.09
N GLN A 126 -12.86 -1.67 13.98
CA GLN A 126 -14.00 -2.55 13.71
C GLN A 126 -13.56 -3.64 12.75
#